data_ac49f4eb9c8e4f1ee736edcc25af1608
#
_entry.id   ac49f4eb9c8e4f1ee736edcc25af1608
#
_cell.length_a   1.000
_cell.length_b   1.000
_cell.length_c   1.000
_cell.angle_alpha   90.00
_cell.angle_beta   90.00
_cell.angle_gamma   90.00
#
_symmetry.space_group_name_H-M   'P 1'
#
loop_
_entity.id
_entity.type
_entity.pdbx_description
1 polymer ?
#
loop_
_entity_poly.entity_id
_entity_poly.type
_entity_poly.pdbx_seq_one_letter_code
_entity_poly.pdbx_strand_id
1 'polypeptide(L)'
;MYFYREENQDTQYISEHELWVLGRVSGIYNKTTHKKEEMLEPLWRRYDRSIEGILIFYSKMEASIYSTYLEKKFNEKWSVYALDDFNIEEMIKNNKITKNSDDYYLLLSAGFWADKQCNIIYHGYHLAQVTIPVKYTFSSFSENERLPTLKIPKKVTDRFHQMWKKRFSDFLSHTQSQCNYHNDYLKEQSLIAYNNMQFKESNKIEDCVYMATWENDWIFCNPENLTLLK
;
A
#
# COMPACT_ATOMS: atom_id res chain seq x y z
N MET A 1 -16.22 -13.13 8.69
CA MET A 1 -14.79 -13.37 8.58
C MET A 1 -14.10 -12.02 8.64
N TYR A 2 -13.33 -11.78 9.69
CA TYR A 2 -12.88 -10.44 10.03
C TYR A 2 -11.38 -10.36 9.81
N PHE A 3 -10.97 -9.46 8.95
CA PHE A 3 -9.55 -9.11 8.80
C PHE A 3 -9.10 -8.12 9.88
N TYR A 4 -10.03 -7.67 10.72
CA TYR A 4 -9.75 -6.77 11.80
C TYR A 4 -9.28 -7.54 13.02
N ARG A 5 -8.25 -7.03 13.68
CA ARG A 5 -7.73 -7.60 14.90
C ARG A 5 -8.72 -7.35 16.05
N GLU A 6 -9.08 -8.40 16.79
CA GLU A 6 -9.82 -8.25 18.05
C GLU A 6 -8.90 -7.66 19.12
N GLU A 7 -9.44 -6.81 20.00
CA GLU A 7 -8.67 -6.09 21.03
C GLU A 7 -7.80 -6.97 21.94
N ASN A 8 -8.09 -8.27 22.06
CA ASN A 8 -7.40 -9.23 22.91
C ASN A 8 -6.51 -10.22 22.14
N GLN A 9 -6.32 -10.05 20.84
CA GLN A 9 -5.41 -10.91 20.08
C GLN A 9 -3.98 -10.37 20.14
N ASP A 10 -3.02 -11.26 20.41
CA ASP A 10 -1.60 -10.94 20.29
C ASP A 10 -1.28 -10.44 18.88
N THR A 11 -0.34 -9.51 18.77
CA THR A 11 0.09 -8.95 17.50
C THR A 11 0.54 -10.09 16.58
N GLN A 12 -0.19 -10.30 15.49
CA GLN A 12 0.10 -11.40 14.55
C GLN A 12 1.25 -11.08 13.60
N TYR A 13 1.80 -9.88 13.72
CA TYR A 13 2.76 -9.40 12.77
C TYR A 13 3.62 -8.28 13.38
N ILE A 14 4.93 -8.37 13.19
CA ILE A 14 5.90 -7.35 13.59
C ILE A 14 6.69 -6.93 12.34
N SER A 15 6.70 -5.65 12.02
CA SER A 15 7.60 -5.03 11.05
C SER A 15 8.55 -4.07 11.75
N GLU A 16 9.78 -3.96 11.24
CA GLU A 16 10.72 -2.92 11.67
C GLU A 16 10.23 -1.52 11.28
N HIS A 17 9.29 -1.45 10.33
CA HIS A 17 8.68 -0.22 9.83
C HIS A 17 7.18 -0.31 9.94
N GLU A 18 6.56 0.77 10.37
CA GLU A 18 5.12 0.89 10.31
C GLU A 18 4.68 1.01 8.84
N LEU A 19 3.74 0.15 8.45
CA LEU A 19 3.23 0.04 7.10
C LEU A 19 1.74 0.34 7.08
N TRP A 20 1.25 0.82 5.95
CA TRP A 20 -0.12 1.29 5.81
C TRP A 20 -0.85 0.55 4.71
N VAL A 21 -2.13 0.34 4.91
CA VAL A 21 -3.00 -0.30 3.94
C VAL A 21 -4.30 0.48 3.81
N LEU A 22 -4.89 0.46 2.62
CA LEU A 22 -6.24 0.96 2.42
C LEU A 22 -7.23 -0.17 2.64
N GLY A 23 -8.22 0.09 3.49
CA GLY A 23 -9.31 -0.82 3.75
C GLY A 23 -10.67 -0.15 3.56
N ARG A 24 -11.66 -0.93 3.16
CA ARG A 24 -13.06 -0.51 3.15
C ARG A 24 -13.94 -1.54 3.84
N VAL A 25 -14.95 -1.06 4.53
CA VAL A 25 -15.96 -1.93 5.11
C VAL A 25 -16.92 -2.37 4.00
N SER A 26 -16.99 -3.65 3.74
CA SER A 26 -17.92 -4.26 2.81
C SER A 26 -18.86 -5.20 3.55
N GLY A 27 -20.15 -5.18 3.16
CA GLY A 27 -21.13 -6.12 3.72
C GLY A 27 -21.15 -7.40 2.90
N ILE A 28 -20.77 -8.52 3.47
CA ILE A 28 -20.86 -9.84 2.84
C ILE A 28 -22.03 -10.60 3.44
N TYR A 29 -22.84 -11.20 2.57
CA TYR A 29 -23.89 -12.10 3.02
C TYR A 29 -23.30 -13.48 3.32
N ASN A 30 -23.23 -13.82 4.61
CA ASN A 30 -22.78 -15.14 5.02
C ASN A 30 -23.92 -16.16 4.78
N LYS A 31 -23.70 -17.05 3.81
CA LYS A 31 -24.70 -18.08 3.43
C LYS A 31 -24.97 -19.11 4.53
N THR A 32 -24.01 -19.30 5.43
CA THR A 32 -24.13 -20.27 6.52
C THR A 32 -24.94 -19.72 7.69
N THR A 33 -24.69 -18.46 8.05
CA THR A 33 -25.37 -17.80 9.17
C THR A 33 -26.64 -17.06 8.74
N HIS A 34 -26.87 -16.91 7.45
CA HIS A 34 -27.95 -16.10 6.86
C HIS A 34 -27.94 -14.63 7.34
N LYS A 35 -26.79 -14.12 7.72
CA LYS A 35 -26.63 -12.74 8.19
C LYS A 35 -25.72 -11.96 7.27
N LYS A 36 -25.93 -10.64 7.22
CA LYS A 36 -25.01 -9.71 6.61
C LYS A 36 -23.90 -9.45 7.64
N GLU A 37 -22.68 -9.82 7.29
CA GLU A 37 -21.49 -9.60 8.11
C GLU A 37 -20.68 -8.47 7.49
N GLU A 38 -20.15 -7.59 8.34
CA GLU A 38 -19.23 -6.54 7.90
C GLU A 38 -17.82 -7.12 7.86
N MET A 39 -17.14 -6.89 6.76
CA MET A 39 -15.76 -7.31 6.55
C MET A 39 -14.92 -6.11 6.13
N LEU A 40 -13.75 -5.97 6.73
CA LEU A 40 -12.77 -5.02 6.27
C LEU A 40 -11.97 -5.63 5.12
N GLU A 41 -12.15 -5.08 3.92
CA GLU A 41 -11.53 -5.56 2.68
C GLU A 41 -10.32 -4.67 2.34
N PRO A 42 -9.09 -5.23 2.23
CA PRO A 42 -7.93 -4.48 1.82
C PRO A 42 -7.94 -4.19 0.32
N LEU A 43 -7.21 -3.15 -0.08
CA LEU A 43 -7.06 -2.80 -1.49
C LEU A 43 -6.13 -3.79 -2.20
N TRP A 44 -6.71 -4.56 -3.11
CA TRP A 44 -6.01 -5.49 -3.99
C TRP A 44 -5.57 -4.80 -5.28
N ARG A 45 -4.37 -5.17 -5.75
CA ARG A 45 -3.81 -4.66 -7.00
C ARG A 45 -3.19 -5.79 -7.81
N ARG A 46 -3.30 -5.66 -9.12
CA ARG A 46 -2.53 -6.48 -10.06
C ARG A 46 -1.25 -5.73 -10.43
N TYR A 47 -0.11 -6.36 -10.19
CA TYR A 47 1.21 -5.85 -10.56
C TYR A 47 1.51 -6.17 -12.03
N ASP A 48 1.28 -7.42 -12.43
CA ASP A 48 1.37 -7.90 -13.81
C ASP A 48 0.31 -9.00 -14.06
N ARG A 49 0.47 -9.77 -15.15
CA ARG A 49 -0.49 -10.83 -15.49
C ARG A 49 -0.52 -11.99 -14.49
N SER A 50 0.58 -12.20 -13.75
CA SER A 50 0.77 -13.33 -12.84
C SER A 50 0.77 -12.94 -11.36
N ILE A 51 1.06 -11.67 -11.06
CA ILE A 51 1.23 -11.16 -9.70
C ILE A 51 0.06 -10.25 -9.33
N GLU A 52 -0.65 -10.64 -8.28
CA GLU A 52 -1.70 -9.85 -7.65
C GLU A 52 -1.49 -9.91 -6.13
N GLY A 53 -1.68 -8.79 -5.46
CA GLY A 53 -1.43 -8.72 -4.02
C GLY A 53 -2.09 -7.52 -3.35
N ILE A 54 -1.92 -7.46 -2.03
CA ILE A 54 -2.39 -6.34 -1.24
C ILE A 54 -1.41 -5.18 -1.41
N LEU A 55 -1.94 -4.00 -1.70
CA LEU A 55 -1.14 -2.79 -1.81
C LEU A 55 -0.82 -2.25 -0.43
N ILE A 56 0.47 -2.14 -0.15
CA ILE A 56 1.02 -1.69 1.12
C ILE A 56 1.87 -0.45 0.88
N PHE A 57 1.69 0.58 1.69
CA PHE A 57 2.41 1.84 1.60
C PHE A 57 3.44 1.99 2.72
N TYR A 58 4.61 2.48 2.37
CA TYR A 58 5.59 2.95 3.36
C TYR A 58 5.19 4.28 3.97
N SER A 59 4.44 5.11 3.25
CA SER A 59 4.03 6.43 3.66
C SER A 59 2.53 6.49 3.97
N LYS A 60 2.19 6.90 5.18
CA LYS A 60 0.80 7.16 5.59
C LYS A 60 0.16 8.25 4.73
N MET A 61 0.94 9.27 4.36
CA MET A 61 0.50 10.36 3.49
C MET A 61 0.15 9.84 2.09
N GLU A 62 0.99 8.98 1.48
CA GLU A 62 0.70 8.41 0.17
C GLU A 62 -0.56 7.54 0.18
N ALA A 63 -0.76 6.75 1.23
CA ALA A 63 -2.00 6.00 1.43
C ALA A 63 -3.22 6.93 1.51
N SER A 64 -3.10 8.06 2.24
CA SER A 64 -4.16 9.05 2.38
C SER A 64 -4.49 9.75 1.05
N ILE A 65 -3.46 10.08 0.25
CA ILE A 65 -3.66 10.68 -1.08
C ILE A 65 -4.36 9.69 -2.01
N TYR A 66 -3.96 8.42 -1.98
CA TYR A 66 -4.61 7.40 -2.79
C TYR A 66 -6.08 7.22 -2.39
N SER A 67 -6.38 7.20 -1.09
CA SER A 67 -7.76 7.19 -0.58
C SER A 67 -8.57 8.38 -1.10
N THR A 68 -8.00 9.60 -1.00
CA THR A 68 -8.62 10.83 -1.51
C THR A 68 -8.88 10.76 -3.02
N TYR A 69 -7.94 10.23 -3.79
CA TYR A 69 -8.10 10.02 -5.22
C TYR A 69 -9.29 9.08 -5.53
N LEU A 70 -9.41 7.95 -4.83
CA LEU A 70 -10.51 7.01 -5.03
C LEU A 70 -11.87 7.63 -4.66
N GLU A 71 -11.92 8.37 -3.56
CA GLU A 71 -13.13 9.08 -3.14
C GLU A 71 -13.55 10.14 -4.15
N LYS A 72 -12.63 11.01 -4.57
CA LYS A 72 -12.96 12.14 -5.46
C LYS A 72 -13.28 11.69 -6.89
N LYS A 73 -12.57 10.68 -7.40
CA LYS A 73 -12.72 10.27 -8.79
C LYS A 73 -13.81 9.21 -8.99
N PHE A 74 -14.02 8.32 -8.01
CA PHE A 74 -14.91 7.17 -8.15
C PHE A 74 -16.01 7.10 -7.09
N ASN A 75 -16.02 8.04 -6.15
CA ASN A 75 -16.94 8.04 -4.99
C ASN A 75 -16.79 6.77 -4.12
N GLU A 76 -15.58 6.23 -4.06
CA GLU A 76 -15.25 5.06 -3.24
C GLU A 76 -14.56 5.50 -1.96
N LYS A 77 -15.15 5.14 -0.82
CA LYS A 77 -14.59 5.47 0.50
C LYS A 77 -13.65 4.37 0.96
N TRP A 78 -12.40 4.72 1.08
CA TRP A 78 -11.35 3.89 1.64
C TRP A 78 -10.73 4.59 2.84
N SER A 79 -10.40 3.85 3.88
CA SER A 79 -9.73 4.38 5.07
C SER A 79 -8.30 3.85 5.14
N VAL A 80 -7.42 4.65 5.74
CA VAL A 80 -6.02 4.27 5.97
C VAL A 80 -5.93 3.59 7.33
N TYR A 81 -5.36 2.39 7.34
CA TYR A 81 -5.12 1.58 8.54
C TYR A 81 -3.65 1.25 8.64
N ALA A 82 -3.15 1.09 9.86
CA ALA A 82 -1.88 0.44 10.08
C ALA A 82 -2.00 -1.04 9.67
N LEU A 83 -0.95 -1.60 9.07
CA LEU A 83 -1.01 -2.98 8.59
C LEU A 83 -1.15 -3.99 9.75
N ASP A 84 -0.65 -3.65 10.93
CA ASP A 84 -0.77 -4.46 12.14
C ASP A 84 -2.19 -4.45 12.76
N ASP A 85 -3.08 -3.53 12.33
CA ASP A 85 -4.50 -3.58 12.68
C ASP A 85 -5.24 -4.73 11.97
N PHE A 86 -4.63 -5.35 10.96
CA PHE A 86 -5.23 -6.44 10.19
C PHE A 86 -4.78 -7.80 10.69
N ASN A 87 -5.70 -8.75 10.66
CA ASN A 87 -5.38 -10.17 10.78
C ASN A 87 -4.81 -10.69 9.45
N ILE A 88 -3.48 -10.54 9.28
CA ILE A 88 -2.79 -10.88 8.04
C ILE A 88 -2.89 -12.38 7.74
N GLU A 89 -2.81 -13.23 8.76
CA GLU A 89 -2.90 -14.68 8.60
C GLU A 89 -4.26 -15.08 8.00
N GLU A 90 -5.33 -14.50 8.49
CA GLU A 90 -6.67 -14.76 8.00
C GLU A 90 -6.87 -14.21 6.58
N MET A 91 -6.35 -13.02 6.29
CA MET A 91 -6.34 -12.46 4.94
C MET A 91 -5.68 -13.40 3.95
N ILE A 92 -4.55 -13.99 4.34
CA ILE A 92 -3.78 -14.92 3.52
C ILE A 92 -4.54 -16.23 3.32
N LYS A 93 -5.04 -16.83 4.40
CA LYS A 93 -5.82 -18.09 4.34
C LYS A 93 -7.02 -17.96 3.41
N ASN A 94 -7.71 -16.84 3.45
CA ASN A 94 -8.86 -16.58 2.59
C ASN A 94 -8.50 -16.39 1.12
N ASN A 95 -7.38 -15.74 0.86
CA ASN A 95 -6.87 -15.62 -0.51
C ASN A 95 -6.44 -16.97 -1.10
N LYS A 96 -5.86 -17.86 -0.26
CA LYS A 96 -5.51 -19.22 -0.64
C LYS A 96 -6.72 -20.02 -1.14
N ILE A 97 -7.83 -19.92 -0.43
CA ILE A 97 -9.08 -20.63 -0.79
C ILE A 97 -9.57 -20.22 -2.18
N THR A 98 -9.37 -18.96 -2.57
CA THR A 98 -9.85 -18.44 -3.85
C THR A 98 -8.93 -18.74 -5.04
N LYS A 99 -7.62 -18.94 -4.81
CA LYS A 99 -6.63 -19.00 -5.90
C LYS A 99 -5.84 -20.31 -6.02
N ASN A 100 -6.07 -21.30 -5.17
CA ASN A 100 -5.31 -22.57 -5.15
C ASN A 100 -3.77 -22.39 -5.13
N SER A 101 -3.27 -21.25 -4.64
CA SER A 101 -1.86 -20.92 -4.58
C SER A 101 -1.39 -20.84 -3.13
N ASP A 102 -0.23 -21.43 -2.83
CA ASP A 102 0.43 -21.27 -1.54
C ASP A 102 1.18 -19.94 -1.43
N ASP A 103 1.33 -19.26 -2.56
CA ASP A 103 2.02 -18.00 -2.68
C ASP A 103 1.06 -16.82 -2.63
N TYR A 104 1.47 -15.77 -1.97
CA TYR A 104 0.80 -14.49 -2.02
C TYR A 104 1.82 -13.36 -2.04
N TYR A 105 1.36 -12.18 -2.48
CA TYR A 105 2.23 -11.03 -2.63
C TYR A 105 1.72 -9.86 -1.80
N LEU A 106 2.67 -9.16 -1.18
CA LEU A 106 2.50 -7.80 -0.72
C LEU A 106 3.17 -6.87 -1.73
N LEU A 107 2.44 -5.90 -2.21
CA LEU A 107 2.92 -4.93 -3.18
C LEU A 107 3.36 -3.68 -2.42
N LEU A 108 4.63 -3.62 -2.05
CA LEU A 108 5.18 -2.51 -1.29
C LEU A 108 5.35 -1.29 -2.20
N SER A 109 4.74 -0.18 -1.81
CA SER A 109 4.70 1.07 -2.58
C SER A 109 5.44 2.20 -1.88
N ALA A 110 6.20 2.97 -2.66
CA ALA A 110 6.89 4.17 -2.22
C ALA A 110 6.96 5.21 -3.37
N GLY A 111 5.85 5.88 -3.61
CA GLY A 111 5.71 6.92 -4.64
C GLY A 111 4.74 6.57 -5.75
N PHE A 112 4.42 7.57 -6.55
CA PHE A 112 3.56 7.46 -7.72
C PHE A 112 4.36 7.71 -8.99
N TRP A 113 3.95 7.10 -10.10
CA TRP A 113 4.47 7.42 -11.40
C TRP A 113 3.87 8.73 -11.92
N ALA A 114 4.70 9.55 -12.53
CA ALA A 114 4.29 10.75 -13.23
C ALA A 114 4.96 10.84 -14.61
N ASP A 115 4.37 11.58 -15.54
CA ASP A 115 5.00 11.85 -16.84
C ASP A 115 6.01 13.00 -16.76
N LYS A 116 6.64 13.32 -17.89
CA LYS A 116 7.63 14.42 -18.01
C LYS A 116 7.04 15.82 -17.76
N GLN A 117 5.72 15.95 -17.86
CA GLN A 117 4.98 17.16 -17.55
C GLN A 117 4.48 17.19 -16.10
N CYS A 118 4.96 16.26 -15.26
CA CYS A 118 4.56 16.12 -13.86
C CYS A 118 3.07 15.78 -13.65
N ASN A 119 2.41 15.18 -14.64
CA ASN A 119 1.06 14.63 -14.45
C ASN A 119 1.15 13.25 -13.81
N ILE A 120 0.40 13.02 -12.73
CA ILE A 120 0.31 11.70 -12.11
C ILE A 120 -0.40 10.74 -13.06
N ILE A 121 0.21 9.60 -13.28
CA ILE A 121 -0.33 8.57 -14.15
C ILE A 121 -1.35 7.72 -13.40
N TYR A 122 -2.47 7.47 -14.07
CA TYR A 122 -3.42 6.46 -13.64
C TYR A 122 -3.81 5.54 -14.80
N HIS A 123 -4.27 4.36 -14.45
CA HIS A 123 -4.82 3.38 -15.38
C HIS A 123 -6.12 2.80 -14.82
N GLY A 124 -7.24 3.04 -15.51
CA GLY A 124 -8.55 2.68 -15.01
C GLY A 124 -8.83 3.30 -13.64
N TYR A 125 -9.07 2.46 -12.64
CA TYR A 125 -9.36 2.90 -11.26
C TYR A 125 -8.12 3.29 -10.45
N HIS A 126 -6.94 3.03 -10.97
CA HIS A 126 -5.76 2.97 -10.12
C HIS A 126 -4.69 3.99 -10.48
N LEU A 127 -4.17 4.69 -9.48
CA LEU A 127 -2.92 5.43 -9.62
C LEU A 127 -1.78 4.45 -9.91
N ALA A 128 -0.92 4.81 -10.85
CA ALA A 128 0.29 4.06 -11.11
C ALA A 128 1.30 4.33 -9.99
N GLN A 129 1.77 3.27 -9.33
CA GLN A 129 2.65 3.36 -8.17
C GLN A 129 3.98 2.69 -8.41
N VAL A 130 4.99 3.21 -7.73
CA VAL A 130 6.30 2.58 -7.66
C VAL A 130 6.20 1.42 -6.68
N THR A 131 6.09 0.21 -7.21
CA THR A 131 5.75 -0.96 -6.42
C THR A 131 6.81 -2.04 -6.57
N ILE A 132 7.20 -2.66 -5.45
CA ILE A 132 8.05 -3.84 -5.42
C ILE A 132 7.23 -5.00 -4.86
N PRO A 133 6.97 -6.07 -5.64
CA PRO A 133 6.28 -7.23 -5.15
C PRO A 133 7.18 -8.04 -4.22
N VAL A 134 6.69 -8.37 -3.04
CA VAL A 134 7.35 -9.27 -2.09
C VAL A 134 6.49 -10.51 -1.93
N LYS A 135 7.08 -11.65 -2.28
CA LYS A 135 6.42 -12.95 -2.22
C LYS A 135 6.55 -13.54 -0.82
N TYR A 136 5.46 -14.07 -0.32
CA TYR A 136 5.40 -14.86 0.90
C TYR A 136 4.78 -16.22 0.62
N THR A 137 5.21 -17.24 1.38
CA THR A 137 4.65 -18.59 1.33
C THR A 137 4.09 -18.95 2.69
N PHE A 138 3.08 -19.81 2.72
CA PHE A 138 2.47 -20.27 3.99
C PHE A 138 3.45 -21.02 4.89
N SER A 139 4.43 -21.73 4.30
CA SER A 139 5.49 -22.42 5.03
C SER A 139 6.44 -21.49 5.78
N SER A 140 6.38 -20.17 5.50
CA SER A 140 7.15 -19.16 6.23
C SER A 140 6.58 -18.87 7.62
N PHE A 141 5.36 -19.32 7.90
CA PHE A 141 4.73 -19.23 9.22
C PHE A 141 4.92 -20.58 9.91
N SER A 142 6.01 -20.73 10.70
CA SER A 142 6.20 -21.92 11.50
C SER A 142 5.17 -21.95 12.62
N GLU A 143 4.54 -23.13 12.85
CA GLU A 143 3.59 -23.35 13.94
C GLU A 143 4.19 -23.08 15.33
N ASN A 144 5.51 -22.96 15.41
CA ASN A 144 6.25 -22.73 16.65
C ASN A 144 6.66 -21.27 16.90
N GLU A 145 6.52 -20.38 15.93
CA GLU A 145 6.73 -18.96 16.14
C GLU A 145 5.41 -18.32 16.60
N ARG A 146 5.37 -17.84 17.84
CA ARG A 146 4.19 -17.22 18.45
C ARG A 146 3.62 -16.04 17.66
N LEU A 147 4.42 -15.44 16.77
CA LEU A 147 4.02 -14.29 15.93
C LEU A 147 4.69 -14.38 14.56
N PRO A 148 3.93 -14.36 13.44
CA PRO A 148 4.53 -14.24 12.14
C PRO A 148 5.21 -12.86 12.02
N THR A 149 6.52 -12.87 11.88
CA THR A 149 7.28 -11.65 11.62
C THR A 149 7.31 -11.38 10.13
N LEU A 150 6.71 -10.28 9.70
CA LEU A 150 6.85 -9.83 8.32
C LEU A 150 8.23 -9.19 8.15
N LYS A 151 9.19 -9.98 7.66
CA LYS A 151 10.52 -9.48 7.34
C LYS A 151 10.52 -8.94 5.92
N ILE A 152 10.55 -7.61 5.78
CA ILE A 152 10.78 -7.00 4.48
C ILE A 152 12.24 -7.26 4.11
N PRO A 153 12.52 -7.89 2.96
CA PRO A 153 13.90 -8.13 2.57
C PRO A 153 14.69 -6.82 2.49
N LYS A 154 15.85 -6.75 3.14
CA LYS A 154 16.69 -5.54 3.16
C LYS A 154 16.92 -4.96 1.76
N LYS A 155 17.08 -5.80 0.75
CA LYS A 155 17.22 -5.36 -0.65
C LYS A 155 16.03 -4.51 -1.16
N VAL A 156 14.82 -4.67 -0.60
CA VAL A 156 13.63 -3.88 -0.97
C VAL A 156 13.70 -2.51 -0.31
N THR A 157 13.99 -2.46 0.99
CA THR A 157 14.17 -1.19 1.72
C THR A 157 15.34 -0.39 1.17
N ASP A 158 16.47 -1.05 0.87
CA ASP A 158 17.65 -0.42 0.26
C ASP A 158 17.33 0.19 -1.12
N ARG A 159 16.48 -0.47 -1.93
CA ARG A 159 16.05 0.07 -3.23
C ARG A 159 15.25 1.36 -3.07
N PHE A 160 14.27 1.37 -2.18
CA PHE A 160 13.49 2.60 -1.92
C PHE A 160 14.38 3.70 -1.35
N HIS A 161 15.27 3.35 -0.41
CA HIS A 161 16.23 4.32 0.13
C HIS A 161 17.13 4.91 -0.96
N GLN A 162 17.71 4.08 -1.84
CA GLN A 162 18.55 4.55 -2.95
C GLN A 162 17.77 5.42 -3.95
N MET A 163 16.53 5.09 -4.22
CA MET A 163 15.66 5.87 -5.09
C MET A 163 15.46 7.29 -4.58
N TRP A 164 15.21 7.43 -3.28
CA TRP A 164 14.87 8.70 -2.65
C TRP A 164 16.04 9.44 -2.01
N LYS A 165 17.23 8.83 -1.91
CA LYS A 165 18.38 9.39 -1.17
C LYS A 165 18.83 10.78 -1.61
N LYS A 166 18.60 11.15 -2.86
CA LYS A 166 18.94 12.50 -3.37
C LYS A 166 18.00 13.58 -2.82
N ARG A 167 16.84 13.20 -2.30
CA ARG A 167 15.81 14.10 -1.79
C ARG A 167 15.66 13.99 -0.28
N PHE A 168 15.89 12.79 0.25
CA PHE A 168 15.81 12.50 1.67
C PHE A 168 17.11 11.84 2.11
N SER A 169 17.75 12.40 3.14
CA SER A 169 18.94 11.77 3.75
C SER A 169 18.62 10.40 4.32
N ASP A 170 17.40 10.24 4.85
CA ASP A 170 16.85 8.99 5.34
C ASP A 170 15.37 8.92 5.00
N PHE A 171 15.05 8.17 3.95
CA PHE A 171 13.68 7.97 3.47
C PHE A 171 12.82 7.25 4.50
N LEU A 172 13.37 6.24 5.18
CA LEU A 172 12.60 5.46 6.14
C LEU A 172 12.25 6.27 7.39
N SER A 173 13.21 6.99 7.94
CA SER A 173 12.95 7.90 9.07
C SER A 173 11.91 8.96 8.70
N HIS A 174 11.95 9.46 7.48
CA HIS A 174 10.98 10.44 7.03
C HIS A 174 9.57 9.82 6.94
N THR A 175 9.41 8.63 6.34
CA THR A 175 8.09 7.95 6.30
C THR A 175 7.58 7.60 7.69
N GLN A 176 8.46 7.19 8.61
CA GLN A 176 8.10 6.90 10.00
C GLN A 176 7.62 8.14 10.77
N SER A 177 8.17 9.33 10.50
CA SER A 177 7.71 10.57 11.14
C SER A 177 6.23 10.85 10.90
N GLN A 178 5.67 10.33 9.82
CA GLN A 178 4.25 10.50 9.44
C GLN A 178 3.28 9.65 10.28
N CYS A 179 3.78 8.65 11.00
CA CYS A 179 2.95 7.78 11.83
C CYS A 179 2.15 8.57 12.87
N ASN A 180 2.74 9.65 13.36
CA ASN A 180 2.14 10.52 14.38
C ASN A 180 1.16 11.56 13.80
N TYR A 181 1.00 11.63 12.48
CA TYR A 181 0.07 12.60 11.88
C TYR A 181 -1.37 12.22 12.20
N HIS A 182 -2.10 13.21 12.73
CA HIS A 182 -3.52 13.06 13.01
C HIS A 182 -4.31 12.85 11.71
N ASN A 183 -5.35 12.02 11.75
CA ASN A 183 -6.13 11.67 10.56
C ASN A 183 -6.77 12.90 9.89
N ASP A 184 -7.21 13.92 10.65
CA ASP A 184 -7.78 15.15 10.08
C ASP A 184 -6.74 15.95 9.32
N TYR A 185 -5.51 16.05 9.86
CA TYR A 185 -4.38 16.66 9.17
C TYR A 185 -4.06 15.95 7.86
N LEU A 186 -3.95 14.62 7.90
CA LEU A 186 -3.69 13.80 6.69
C LEU A 186 -4.78 13.99 5.65
N LYS A 187 -6.04 14.05 6.06
CA LYS A 187 -7.18 14.27 5.17
C LYS A 187 -7.12 15.64 4.49
N GLU A 188 -6.80 16.67 5.25
CA GLU A 188 -6.62 18.03 4.72
C GLU A 188 -5.45 18.07 3.72
N GLN A 189 -4.28 17.58 4.11
CA GLN A 189 -3.08 17.57 3.27
C GLN A 189 -3.27 16.74 2.00
N SER A 190 -3.90 15.60 2.09
CA SER A 190 -4.19 14.76 0.92
C SER A 190 -5.17 15.41 -0.05
N LEU A 191 -6.12 16.20 0.45
CA LEU A 191 -7.03 16.99 -0.38
C LEU A 191 -6.30 18.13 -1.09
N ILE A 192 -5.41 18.84 -0.39
CA ILE A 192 -4.56 19.88 -0.97
C ILE A 192 -3.68 19.25 -2.07
N ALA A 193 -3.01 18.14 -1.78
CA ALA A 193 -2.20 17.41 -2.73
C ALA A 193 -3.01 17.01 -3.97
N TYR A 194 -4.19 16.44 -3.80
CA TYR A 194 -5.07 16.05 -4.89
C TYR A 194 -5.47 17.25 -5.76
N ASN A 195 -5.83 18.39 -5.16
CA ASN A 195 -6.25 19.57 -5.90
C ASN A 195 -5.10 20.25 -6.68
N ASN A 196 -3.86 20.08 -6.21
CA ASN A 196 -2.67 20.63 -6.86
C ASN A 196 -2.10 19.71 -7.94
N MET A 197 -2.66 18.51 -8.11
CA MET A 197 -2.19 17.55 -9.09
C MET A 197 -2.94 17.61 -10.40
N GLN A 198 -2.24 17.27 -11.46
CA GLN A 198 -2.85 16.89 -12.73
C GLN A 198 -2.73 15.38 -12.91
N PHE A 199 -3.77 14.75 -13.43
CA PHE A 199 -3.85 13.33 -13.64
C PHE A 199 -3.95 13.02 -15.13
N LYS A 200 -3.20 12.03 -15.59
CA LYS A 200 -3.20 11.58 -16.99
C LYS A 200 -3.41 10.08 -17.07
N GLU A 201 -4.34 9.65 -17.89
CA GLU A 201 -4.48 8.24 -18.20
C GLU A 201 -3.37 7.78 -19.14
N SER A 202 -2.61 6.76 -18.75
CA SER A 202 -1.56 6.19 -19.57
C SER A 202 -1.33 4.73 -19.25
N ASN A 203 -1.14 3.94 -20.29
CA ASN A 203 -0.71 2.55 -20.20
C ASN A 203 0.82 2.38 -20.33
N LYS A 204 1.54 3.50 -20.59
CA LYS A 204 2.99 3.49 -20.79
C LYS A 204 3.66 4.11 -19.58
N ILE A 205 4.56 3.35 -18.97
CA ILE A 205 5.37 3.78 -17.81
C ILE A 205 6.76 4.28 -18.27
N GLU A 206 7.12 4.08 -19.55
CA GLU A 206 8.50 4.21 -20.05
C GLU A 206 9.09 5.63 -19.94
N ASP A 207 8.25 6.66 -19.93
CA ASP A 207 8.65 8.07 -19.90
C ASP A 207 8.29 8.79 -18.60
N CYS A 208 8.12 8.05 -17.49
CA CYS A 208 7.63 8.60 -16.24
C CYS A 208 8.74 8.98 -15.28
N VAL A 209 8.50 10.01 -14.48
CA VAL A 209 9.32 10.40 -13.35
C VAL A 209 8.63 9.97 -12.05
N TYR A 210 9.41 9.71 -11.01
CA TYR A 210 8.85 9.42 -9.69
C TYR A 210 8.38 10.66 -9.01
N MET A 211 7.38 10.46 -8.17
CA MET A 211 6.84 11.48 -7.32
C MET A 211 6.64 10.93 -5.91
N ALA A 212 7.03 11.68 -4.92
CA ALA A 212 6.63 11.50 -3.53
C ALA A 212 6.04 12.79 -3.01
N THR A 213 5.12 12.69 -2.08
CA THR A 213 4.50 13.82 -1.43
C THR A 213 5.02 13.97 -0.02
N TRP A 214 5.33 15.20 0.33
CA TRP A 214 5.76 15.57 1.65
C TRP A 214 5.23 16.96 1.94
N GLU A 215 4.47 17.11 2.99
CA GLU A 215 4.08 18.40 3.55
C GLU A 215 3.70 19.47 2.52
N ASN A 216 2.69 19.20 1.70
CA ASN A 216 2.15 20.11 0.66
C ASN A 216 2.94 20.25 -0.63
N ASP A 217 4.16 19.73 -0.71
CA ASP A 217 4.96 19.80 -1.92
C ASP A 217 5.14 18.42 -2.56
N TRP A 218 5.02 18.40 -3.89
CA TRP A 218 5.36 17.24 -4.68
C TRP A 218 6.84 17.25 -5.02
N ILE A 219 7.51 16.15 -4.73
CA ILE A 219 8.92 15.98 -5.03
C ILE A 219 9.06 14.98 -6.17
N PHE A 220 9.69 15.41 -7.25
CA PHE A 220 9.92 14.61 -8.42
C PHE A 220 11.34 14.07 -8.44
N CYS A 221 11.49 12.77 -8.75
CA CYS A 221 12.76 12.12 -9.00
C CYS A 221 12.81 11.56 -10.41
N ASN A 222 13.96 11.72 -11.08
CA ASN A 222 14.16 11.17 -12.40
C ASN A 222 14.31 9.64 -12.36
N PRO A 223 13.66 8.88 -13.26
CA PRO A 223 13.76 7.43 -13.35
C PRO A 223 15.17 6.91 -13.69
N GLU A 224 16.10 7.71 -14.18
CA GLU A 224 17.50 7.28 -14.41
C GLU A 224 18.16 6.69 -13.16
N ASN A 225 17.65 7.03 -11.98
CA ASN A 225 18.09 6.42 -10.72
C ASN A 225 17.48 5.03 -10.46
N LEU A 226 16.67 4.52 -11.41
CA LEU A 226 15.86 3.30 -11.29
C LEU A 226 16.37 2.10 -12.06
N THR A 227 17.40 2.24 -12.84
CA THR A 227 18.07 1.11 -13.53
C THR A 227 18.45 -0.03 -12.56
N LEU A 228 18.36 0.24 -11.26
CA LEU A 228 18.56 -0.72 -10.18
C LEU A 228 17.30 -1.54 -9.81
N LEU A 229 16.14 -1.25 -10.43
CA LEU A 229 14.87 -1.94 -10.12
C LEU A 229 14.49 -3.04 -11.13
N LYS A 230 15.26 -3.22 -12.21
CA LYS A 230 15.07 -4.31 -13.18
C LYS A 230 15.80 -5.57 -12.75
#